data_41d2c36ccb93cb93ac7b7e207422b92b
#
_entry.id   41d2c36ccb93cb93ac7b7e207422b92b
#
_cell.length_a   1.000
_cell.length_b   1.000
_cell.length_c   1.000
_cell.angle_alpha   90.00
_cell.angle_beta   90.00
_cell.angle_gamma   90.00
#
_symmetry.space_group_name_H-M   'P 1'
#
loop_
_entity.id
_entity.type
_entity.pdbx_description
1 polymer ?
#
loop_
_entity_poly.entity_id
_entity_poly.type
_entity_poly.pdbx_seq_one_letter_code
_entity_poly.pdbx_strand_id
1 'polypeptide(L)'
;MRSSGYRALVPIIERLRLDHAAAVLAFERENRTYFTASISDRGDDYFADFQERFRALLAEQETGVCHFHVVLGDDGEVLGRVNLVDVSDGTAELGFRIAEKAAGRGLATAAVRQLCAMAARDYGLRSLWASAADDNAGSRAVLSRVGFVPTGQEVMLASRPGHR
;
A
#
# COMPACT_ATOMS: atom_id res chain seq x y z
N MET A 1 -21.95 -20.42 -12.37
CA MET A 1 -21.48 -20.39 -12.00
C MET A 1 -20.45 -20.12 -11.96
N ARG A 2 -20.25 -19.79 -11.80
CA ARG A 2 -19.24 -19.49 -11.81
C ARG A 2 -18.23 -19.88 -11.09
N SER A 3 -17.54 -20.16 -11.24
CA SER A 3 -16.47 -20.68 -10.70
C SER A 3 -15.62 -19.67 -10.15
N SER A 4 -16.10 -18.95 -9.29
CA SER A 4 -15.37 -17.83 -8.75
C SER A 4 -14.08 -18.23 -8.09
N GLY A 5 -13.94 -19.44 -7.65
CA GLY A 5 -12.73 -19.85 -6.99
C GLY A 5 -11.51 -19.80 -7.86
N TYR A 6 -11.68 -19.76 -9.17
CA TYR A 6 -10.55 -19.73 -10.06
C TYR A 6 -10.26 -18.40 -10.71
N ARG A 7 -11.04 -17.40 -10.37
CA ARG A 7 -10.75 -16.12 -10.92
C ARG A 7 -9.45 -15.60 -10.41
N ALA A 8 -8.64 -15.10 -11.27
CA ALA A 8 -7.41 -14.42 -10.87
C ALA A 8 -7.79 -13.22 -10.03
N LEU A 9 -7.03 -13.01 -8.97
CA LEU A 9 -7.26 -11.86 -8.12
C LEU A 9 -6.65 -10.63 -8.76
N VAL A 10 -7.49 -9.74 -9.25
CA VAL A 10 -7.05 -8.51 -9.89
C VAL A 10 -7.63 -7.35 -9.08
N PRO A 11 -6.85 -6.76 -8.20
CA PRO A 11 -7.37 -5.67 -7.38
C PRO A 11 -7.57 -4.42 -8.21
N ILE A 12 -8.55 -3.62 -7.81
CA ILE A 12 -8.79 -2.32 -8.40
C ILE A 12 -7.98 -1.33 -7.60
N ILE A 13 -7.00 -0.70 -8.23
CA ILE A 13 -6.14 0.27 -7.56
C ILE A 13 -6.34 1.61 -8.24
N GLU A 14 -6.61 2.64 -7.43
CA GLU A 14 -6.78 3.99 -7.94
C GLU A 14 -5.84 4.93 -7.22
N ARG A 15 -5.34 5.91 -7.95
CA ARG A 15 -4.53 6.97 -7.38
C ARG A 15 -5.41 7.78 -6.43
N LEU A 16 -4.86 8.16 -5.29
CA LEU A 16 -5.63 8.84 -4.25
C LEU A 16 -6.18 10.16 -4.75
N ARG A 17 -7.47 10.39 -4.48
CA ARG A 17 -8.20 11.61 -4.85
C ARG A 17 -8.99 12.09 -3.66
N LEU A 18 -9.42 13.33 -3.73
CA LEU A 18 -10.19 13.93 -2.64
C LEU A 18 -11.48 13.13 -2.33
N ASP A 19 -12.14 12.62 -3.35
CA ASP A 19 -13.38 11.89 -3.14
C ASP A 19 -13.18 10.51 -2.50
N HIS A 20 -11.94 10.09 -2.28
CA HIS A 20 -11.68 8.87 -1.51
C HIS A 20 -11.71 9.11 -0.01
N ALA A 21 -11.79 10.38 0.43
CA ALA A 21 -11.55 10.71 1.85
C ALA A 21 -12.45 9.95 2.81
N ALA A 22 -13.75 9.91 2.54
CA ALA A 22 -14.68 9.23 3.47
C ALA A 22 -14.39 7.73 3.57
N ALA A 23 -14.10 7.09 2.43
CA ALA A 23 -13.81 5.65 2.42
C ALA A 23 -12.48 5.34 3.10
N VAL A 24 -11.48 6.22 2.94
CA VAL A 24 -10.20 6.05 3.62
C VAL A 24 -10.36 6.21 5.13
N LEU A 25 -11.14 7.20 5.56
CA LEU A 25 -11.39 7.39 7.00
C LEU A 25 -12.08 6.18 7.59
N ALA A 26 -13.09 5.64 6.90
CA ALA A 26 -13.78 4.43 7.36
C ALA A 26 -12.81 3.26 7.48
N PHE A 27 -11.92 3.10 6.50
CA PHE A 27 -10.91 2.06 6.49
C PHE A 27 -9.97 2.19 7.70
N GLU A 28 -9.48 3.40 7.97
CA GLU A 28 -8.55 3.62 9.07
C GLU A 28 -9.21 3.40 10.42
N ARG A 29 -10.47 3.84 10.58
CA ARG A 29 -11.20 3.63 11.82
C ARG A 29 -11.51 2.16 12.05
N GLU A 30 -12.01 1.49 11.03
CA GLU A 30 -12.41 0.10 11.14
C GLU A 30 -11.25 -0.80 11.50
N ASN A 31 -10.06 -0.48 11.01
CA ASN A 31 -8.90 -1.33 11.19
C ASN A 31 -7.91 -0.80 12.22
N ARG A 32 -8.29 0.22 12.99
CA ARG A 32 -7.36 0.84 13.91
C ARG A 32 -6.73 -0.16 14.88
N THR A 33 -7.56 -0.96 15.54
CA THR A 33 -7.08 -1.95 16.50
C THR A 33 -6.25 -3.03 15.82
N TYR A 34 -6.72 -3.48 14.66
CA TYR A 34 -6.01 -4.52 13.91
C TYR A 34 -4.61 -4.05 13.52
N PHE A 35 -4.48 -2.83 13.03
CA PHE A 35 -3.19 -2.33 12.61
C PHE A 35 -2.23 -2.11 13.76
N THR A 36 -2.72 -1.76 14.95
CA THR A 36 -1.82 -1.49 16.09
C THR A 36 -1.12 -2.75 16.57
N ALA A 37 -1.56 -3.93 16.15
CA ALA A 37 -0.86 -5.17 16.49
C ALA A 37 0.51 -5.24 15.81
N SER A 38 0.71 -4.53 14.71
CA SER A 38 1.95 -4.60 13.93
C SER A 38 2.64 -3.28 13.73
N ILE A 39 1.93 -2.17 13.81
CA ILE A 39 2.50 -0.85 13.55
C ILE A 39 1.94 0.13 14.57
N SER A 40 2.63 1.24 14.73
CA SER A 40 2.21 2.28 15.67
C SER A 40 0.84 2.83 15.29
N ASP A 41 0.02 3.09 16.31
CA ASP A 41 -1.27 3.72 16.07
C ASP A 41 -1.08 5.12 15.51
N ARG A 42 -2.01 5.57 14.68
CA ARG A 42 -1.93 6.91 14.12
C ARG A 42 -2.19 8.00 15.15
N GLY A 43 -2.90 7.68 16.23
CA GLY A 43 -3.19 8.64 17.30
C GLY A 43 -4.53 9.34 17.08
N ASP A 44 -5.09 9.82 18.18
CA ASP A 44 -6.40 10.48 18.14
C ASP A 44 -6.38 11.76 17.29
N ASP A 45 -5.27 12.48 17.27
CA ASP A 45 -5.18 13.71 16.49
C ASP A 45 -5.32 13.45 15.00
N TYR A 46 -4.80 12.30 14.53
CA TYR A 46 -4.95 11.94 13.14
C TYR A 46 -6.43 11.89 12.74
N PHE A 47 -7.24 11.27 13.59
CA PHE A 47 -8.67 11.13 13.28
C PHE A 47 -9.41 12.44 13.45
N ALA A 48 -9.01 13.24 14.44
CA ALA A 48 -9.64 14.54 14.65
C ALA A 48 -9.36 15.50 13.51
N ASP A 49 -8.13 15.43 12.95
CA ASP A 49 -7.69 16.35 11.91
C ASP A 49 -7.67 15.68 10.53
N PHE A 50 -8.44 14.63 10.36
CA PHE A 50 -8.32 13.78 9.17
C PHE A 50 -8.44 14.56 7.85
N GLN A 51 -9.44 15.43 7.74
CA GLN A 51 -9.65 16.15 6.47
C GLN A 51 -8.46 17.01 6.11
N GLU A 52 -7.91 17.71 7.08
CA GLU A 52 -6.75 18.55 6.85
C GLU A 52 -5.55 17.72 6.45
N ARG A 53 -5.32 16.63 7.15
CA ARG A 53 -4.19 15.74 6.84
C ARG A 53 -4.35 15.09 5.48
N PHE A 54 -5.56 14.74 5.12
CA PHE A 54 -5.82 14.13 3.82
C PHE A 54 -5.51 15.10 2.69
N ARG A 55 -5.92 16.36 2.85
CA ARG A 55 -5.61 17.39 1.85
C ARG A 55 -4.10 17.62 1.75
N ALA A 56 -3.40 17.55 2.87
CA ALA A 56 -1.95 17.69 2.87
C ALA A 56 -1.28 16.55 2.10
N LEU A 57 -1.78 15.32 2.24
CA LEU A 57 -1.27 14.20 1.47
C LEU A 57 -1.46 14.44 -0.03
N LEU A 58 -2.63 14.92 -0.43
CA LEU A 58 -2.89 15.17 -1.84
C LEU A 58 -1.98 16.27 -2.38
N ALA A 59 -1.74 17.31 -1.58
CA ALA A 59 -0.83 18.37 -1.99
C ALA A 59 0.59 17.84 -2.17
N GLU A 60 1.03 16.99 -1.26
CA GLU A 60 2.35 16.38 -1.32
C GLU A 60 2.46 15.50 -2.56
N GLN A 61 1.42 14.72 -2.86
CA GLN A 61 1.40 13.89 -4.03
C GLN A 61 1.56 14.68 -5.33
N GLU A 62 0.98 15.89 -5.37
CA GLU A 62 1.09 16.73 -6.54
C GLU A 62 2.52 17.16 -6.82
N THR A 63 3.38 17.18 -5.82
CA THR A 63 4.79 17.54 -6.02
C THR A 63 5.61 16.41 -6.61
N GLY A 64 5.08 15.19 -6.64
CA GLY A 64 5.80 14.04 -7.19
C GLY A 64 6.73 13.33 -6.22
N VAL A 65 6.79 13.77 -4.96
CA VAL A 65 7.66 13.11 -3.98
C VAL A 65 7.03 11.85 -3.39
N CYS A 66 5.76 11.62 -3.67
CA CYS A 66 5.07 10.42 -3.22
C CYS A 66 3.89 10.15 -4.13
N HIS A 67 3.43 8.90 -4.12
CA HIS A 67 2.27 8.47 -4.89
C HIS A 67 1.44 7.56 -4.00
N PHE A 68 0.24 7.98 -3.67
CA PHE A 68 -0.66 7.24 -2.79
C PHE A 68 -1.76 6.58 -3.60
N HIS A 69 -2.20 5.41 -3.16
CA HIS A 69 -3.23 4.65 -3.87
C HIS A 69 -4.14 3.96 -2.88
N VAL A 70 -5.36 3.69 -3.33
CA VAL A 70 -6.30 2.88 -2.57
C VAL A 70 -6.59 1.60 -3.34
N VAL A 71 -6.82 0.52 -2.61
CA VAL A 71 -7.27 -0.75 -3.17
C VAL A 71 -8.75 -0.85 -2.85
N LEU A 72 -9.58 -0.97 -3.88
CA LEU A 72 -11.03 -0.90 -3.73
C LEU A 72 -11.69 -2.26 -3.83
N GLY A 73 -12.74 -2.43 -3.05
CA GLY A 73 -13.61 -3.57 -3.15
C GLY A 73 -14.74 -3.31 -4.15
N ASP A 74 -15.61 -4.30 -4.31
CA ASP A 74 -16.68 -4.25 -5.32
C ASP A 74 -17.65 -3.09 -5.12
N ASP A 75 -17.87 -2.69 -3.88
CA ASP A 75 -18.80 -1.61 -3.60
C ASP A 75 -18.11 -0.27 -3.37
N GLY A 76 -16.85 -0.16 -3.75
CA GLY A 76 -16.12 1.08 -3.60
C GLY A 76 -15.49 1.29 -2.23
N GLU A 77 -15.60 0.33 -1.34
CA GLU A 77 -14.96 0.45 -0.04
C GLU A 77 -13.45 0.32 -0.19
N VAL A 78 -12.72 0.93 0.71
CA VAL A 78 -11.26 0.81 0.69
C VAL A 78 -10.88 -0.46 1.44
N LEU A 79 -10.20 -1.36 0.76
CA LEU A 79 -9.71 -2.61 1.36
C LEU A 79 -8.22 -2.52 1.68
N GLY A 80 -7.54 -1.51 1.17
CA GLY A 80 -6.13 -1.36 1.44
C GLY A 80 -5.59 -0.06 0.90
N ARG A 81 -4.37 0.24 1.33
CA ARG A 81 -3.63 1.40 0.85
C ARG A 81 -2.25 0.92 0.46
N VAL A 82 -1.79 1.32 -0.72
CA VAL A 82 -0.45 0.97 -1.21
C VAL A 82 0.19 2.24 -1.71
N ASN A 83 1.38 2.53 -1.21
CA ASN A 83 1.98 3.83 -1.40
C ASN A 83 3.44 3.75 -1.79
N LEU A 84 3.89 4.77 -2.51
CA LEU A 84 5.29 4.98 -2.81
C LEU A 84 5.66 6.32 -2.21
N VAL A 85 6.66 6.35 -1.34
CA VAL A 85 7.08 7.58 -0.68
C VAL A 85 8.57 7.80 -0.86
N ASP A 86 9.03 9.00 -0.56
CA ASP A 86 10.43 9.38 -0.68
C ASP A 86 10.97 9.11 -2.09
N VAL A 87 10.19 9.50 -3.08
CA VAL A 87 10.60 9.35 -4.48
C VAL A 87 11.81 10.24 -4.75
N SER A 88 12.89 9.65 -5.19
CA SER A 88 14.14 10.37 -5.45
C SER A 88 15.02 9.53 -6.37
N ASP A 89 15.54 10.14 -7.41
CA ASP A 89 16.50 9.51 -8.31
C ASP A 89 16.08 8.13 -8.82
N GLY A 90 14.81 7.99 -9.13
CA GLY A 90 14.29 6.75 -9.69
C GLY A 90 14.04 5.66 -8.67
N THR A 91 14.06 6.00 -7.38
CA THR A 91 13.78 5.04 -6.31
C THR A 91 12.66 5.55 -5.42
N ALA A 92 12.05 4.67 -4.66
CA ALA A 92 11.02 5.03 -3.68
C ALA A 92 10.88 3.93 -2.66
N GLU A 93 10.31 4.28 -1.52
CA GLU A 93 9.95 3.31 -0.50
C GLU A 93 8.50 2.88 -0.72
N LEU A 94 8.27 1.58 -0.72
CA LEU A 94 6.94 1.01 -0.87
C LEU A 94 6.39 0.69 0.51
N GLY A 95 5.14 1.08 0.76
CA GLY A 95 4.43 0.74 1.98
C GLY A 95 3.03 0.27 1.65
N PHE A 96 2.46 -0.56 2.51
CA PHE A 96 1.11 -1.05 2.28
C PHE A 96 0.47 -1.49 3.58
N ARG A 97 -0.85 -1.43 3.62
CA ARG A 97 -1.66 -2.02 4.69
C ARG A 97 -2.98 -2.47 4.10
N ILE A 98 -3.45 -3.62 4.54
CA ILE A 98 -4.66 -4.24 4.01
C ILE A 98 -5.63 -4.47 5.17
N ALA A 99 -6.92 -4.22 4.93
CA ALA A 99 -7.94 -4.42 5.95
C ALA A 99 -7.97 -5.86 6.44
N GLU A 100 -8.29 -6.02 7.72
CA GLU A 100 -8.36 -7.34 8.33
C GLU A 100 -9.29 -8.26 7.55
N LYS A 101 -10.44 -7.75 7.14
CA LYS A 101 -11.45 -8.58 6.45
C LYS A 101 -10.98 -9.05 5.08
N ALA A 102 -9.93 -8.46 4.55
CA ALA A 102 -9.39 -8.86 3.25
C ALA A 102 -8.05 -9.58 3.38
N ALA A 103 -7.59 -9.79 4.60
CA ALA A 103 -6.29 -10.42 4.83
C ALA A 103 -6.33 -11.91 4.52
N GLY A 104 -5.17 -12.47 4.20
CA GLY A 104 -5.04 -13.92 4.04
C GLY A 104 -5.60 -14.47 2.74
N ARG A 105 -5.96 -13.62 1.79
CA ARG A 105 -6.52 -14.06 0.52
C ARG A 105 -5.68 -13.67 -0.69
N GLY A 106 -4.45 -13.26 -0.44
CA GLY A 106 -3.56 -12.89 -1.54
C GLY A 106 -3.74 -11.49 -2.07
N LEU A 107 -4.63 -10.70 -1.48
CA LEU A 107 -4.88 -9.35 -1.98
C LEU A 107 -3.66 -8.46 -1.84
N ALA A 108 -2.96 -8.53 -0.70
CA ALA A 108 -1.77 -7.72 -0.49
C ALA A 108 -0.71 -8.03 -1.54
N THR A 109 -0.45 -9.31 -1.79
CA THR A 109 0.53 -9.69 -2.80
C THR A 109 0.16 -9.19 -4.19
N ALA A 110 -1.13 -9.35 -4.56
CA ALA A 110 -1.59 -8.90 -5.87
C ALA A 110 -1.50 -7.38 -6.00
N ALA A 111 -1.88 -6.66 -4.95
CA ALA A 111 -1.84 -5.19 -4.97
C ALA A 111 -0.41 -4.67 -5.05
N VAL A 112 0.49 -5.25 -4.27
CA VAL A 112 1.89 -4.82 -4.30
C VAL A 112 2.52 -5.12 -5.66
N ARG A 113 2.21 -6.29 -6.25
CA ARG A 113 2.69 -6.60 -7.59
C ARG A 113 2.22 -5.57 -8.61
N GLN A 114 0.96 -5.21 -8.52
CA GLN A 114 0.40 -4.23 -9.44
C GLN A 114 1.04 -2.87 -9.24
N LEU A 115 1.28 -2.47 -7.99
CA LEU A 115 1.93 -1.21 -7.70
C LEU A 115 3.37 -1.19 -8.24
N CYS A 116 4.09 -2.30 -8.15
CA CYS A 116 5.43 -2.37 -8.72
C CYS A 116 5.41 -2.14 -10.22
N ALA A 117 4.42 -2.70 -10.92
CA ALA A 117 4.28 -2.48 -12.35
C ALA A 117 3.94 -1.02 -12.64
N MET A 118 3.06 -0.41 -11.85
CA MET A 118 2.72 1.00 -12.00
C MET A 118 3.93 1.89 -11.74
N ALA A 119 4.75 1.52 -10.76
CA ALA A 119 5.93 2.30 -10.42
C ALA A 119 6.86 2.43 -11.63
N ALA A 120 7.06 1.35 -12.34
CA ALA A 120 7.92 1.37 -13.51
C ALA A 120 7.24 2.05 -14.69
N ARG A 121 5.99 1.71 -14.94
CA ARG A 121 5.29 2.17 -16.14
C ARG A 121 4.83 3.62 -16.04
N ASP A 122 4.25 3.98 -14.89
CA ASP A 122 3.60 5.27 -14.73
C ASP A 122 4.45 6.33 -14.04
N TYR A 123 5.37 5.89 -13.19
CA TYR A 123 6.17 6.83 -12.39
C TYR A 123 7.65 6.80 -12.74
N GLY A 124 8.04 5.94 -13.66
CA GLY A 124 9.44 5.92 -14.14
C GLY A 124 10.45 5.49 -13.10
N LEU A 125 10.03 4.73 -12.11
CA LEU A 125 10.94 4.28 -11.05
C LEU A 125 11.69 3.04 -11.49
N ARG A 126 12.95 2.95 -11.07
CA ARG A 126 13.81 1.83 -11.43
C ARG A 126 14.00 0.85 -10.29
N SER A 127 13.80 1.30 -9.06
CA SER A 127 14.07 0.47 -7.90
C SER A 127 13.17 0.87 -6.75
N LEU A 128 12.74 -0.11 -5.99
CA LEU A 128 11.92 0.12 -4.80
C LEU A 128 12.56 -0.59 -3.62
N TRP A 129 12.39 -0.02 -2.44
CA TRP A 129 12.78 -0.67 -1.22
C TRP A 129 11.62 -0.62 -0.25
N ALA A 130 11.63 -1.48 0.76
CA ALA A 130 10.60 -1.53 1.77
C ALA A 130 11.20 -2.03 3.06
N SER A 131 10.60 -1.66 4.18
CA SER A 131 11.01 -2.22 5.46
C SER A 131 9.81 -2.88 6.12
N ALA A 132 10.09 -3.92 6.87
CA ALA A 132 9.09 -4.63 7.65
C ALA A 132 9.75 -5.07 8.93
N ALA A 133 9.02 -4.96 10.04
CA ALA A 133 9.57 -5.40 11.32
C ALA A 133 9.81 -6.90 11.30
N ASP A 134 10.79 -7.34 12.07
CA ASP A 134 11.13 -8.77 12.14
C ASP A 134 9.93 -9.61 12.53
N ASP A 135 9.08 -9.10 13.39
CA ASP A 135 7.91 -9.84 13.85
C ASP A 135 6.69 -9.66 12.94
N ASN A 136 6.82 -8.94 11.84
CA ASN A 136 5.72 -8.78 10.89
C ASN A 136 5.87 -9.79 9.76
N ALA A 137 5.61 -11.06 10.08
CA ALA A 137 5.79 -12.14 9.11
C ALA A 137 4.89 -11.97 7.88
N GLY A 138 3.71 -11.42 8.06
CA GLY A 138 2.79 -11.21 6.94
C GLY A 138 3.35 -10.27 5.89
N SER A 139 3.86 -9.13 6.32
CA SER A 139 4.47 -8.18 5.39
C SER A 139 5.71 -8.75 4.73
N ARG A 140 6.54 -9.43 5.50
CA ARG A 140 7.75 -10.03 4.95
C ARG A 140 7.42 -11.07 3.89
N ALA A 141 6.38 -11.86 4.12
CA ALA A 141 5.96 -12.88 3.16
C ALA A 141 5.47 -12.23 1.86
N VAL A 142 4.69 -11.16 1.95
CA VAL A 142 4.22 -10.44 0.77
C VAL A 142 5.39 -9.91 -0.04
N LEU A 143 6.32 -9.23 0.63
CA LEU A 143 7.46 -8.64 -0.05
C LEU A 143 8.32 -9.70 -0.73
N SER A 144 8.54 -10.83 -0.05
CA SER A 144 9.31 -11.92 -0.61
C SER A 144 8.63 -12.50 -1.86
N ARG A 145 7.31 -12.69 -1.80
CA ARG A 145 6.57 -13.25 -2.95
C ARG A 145 6.61 -12.33 -4.17
N VAL A 146 6.70 -11.04 -3.94
CA VAL A 146 6.73 -10.08 -5.04
C VAL A 146 8.14 -9.93 -5.62
N GLY A 147 9.15 -10.43 -4.94
CA GLY A 147 10.50 -10.42 -5.46
C GLY A 147 11.45 -9.46 -4.75
N PHE A 148 11.03 -8.89 -3.64
CA PHE A 148 11.94 -8.11 -2.82
C PHE A 148 12.92 -9.06 -2.15
N VAL A 149 14.18 -8.65 -2.07
CA VAL A 149 15.21 -9.46 -1.44
C VAL A 149 15.76 -8.72 -0.24
N PRO A 150 16.11 -9.43 0.84
CA PRO A 150 16.71 -8.80 2.01
C PRO A 150 18.03 -8.16 1.65
N THR A 151 18.26 -6.93 2.11
CA THR A 151 19.52 -6.25 1.85
C THR A 151 20.52 -6.44 2.97
N GLY A 152 20.14 -7.19 4.00
CA GLY A 152 21.05 -7.50 5.09
C GLY A 152 21.06 -6.48 6.21
N GLN A 153 20.30 -5.40 6.04
CA GLN A 153 20.24 -4.37 7.05
C GLN A 153 18.85 -4.37 7.62
N GLU A 154 18.70 -4.88 8.81
CA GLU A 154 17.41 -4.96 9.44
C GLU A 154 16.44 -5.67 8.51
N VAL A 155 15.32 -5.10 8.26
CA VAL A 155 14.33 -5.74 7.39
C VAL A 155 14.12 -4.91 6.13
N MET A 156 15.19 -4.38 5.60
CA MET A 156 15.13 -3.66 4.34
C MET A 156 15.09 -4.64 3.19
N LEU A 157 14.16 -4.46 2.30
CA LEU A 157 14.03 -5.29 1.11
C LEU A 157 14.02 -4.38 -0.10
N ALA A 158 14.52 -4.89 -1.20
CA ALA A 158 14.60 -4.11 -2.42
C ALA A 158 14.21 -4.94 -3.63
N SER A 159 13.71 -4.29 -4.62
CA SER A 159 13.31 -4.92 -5.87
C SER A 159 13.55 -3.94 -7.01
N ARG A 160 13.60 -4.47 -8.20
CA ARG A 160 13.68 -3.65 -9.39
C ARG A 160 12.42 -3.85 -10.18
N PRO A 161 11.40 -3.05 -9.90
CA PRO A 161 10.14 -3.20 -10.59
C PRO A 161 10.33 -2.92 -12.06
N GLY A 162 10.02 -3.15 -12.94
CA GLY A 162 10.27 -2.80 -14.31
C GLY A 162 11.49 -3.40 -14.88
N HIS A 163 12.09 -4.28 -14.22
CA HIS A 163 13.26 -4.89 -14.69
C HIS A 163 12.89 -5.77 -15.81
N ARG A 164 12.41 -5.60 -16.57
CA ARG A 164 11.97 -6.24 -17.69
C ARG A 164 12.81 -7.19 -18.25
#